data_20ac8fd970b599eb333610dd214ddbe2
#
_entry.id   20ac8fd970b599eb333610dd214ddbe2
#
_cell.length_a   1.000
_cell.length_b   1.000
_cell.length_c   1.000
_cell.angle_alpha   90.00
_cell.angle_beta   90.00
_cell.angle_gamma   90.00
#
_symmetry.space_group_name_H-M   'P 1'
#
loop_
_entity.id
_entity.type
_entity.pdbx_description
1 polymer ?
#
loop_
_entity_poly.entity_id
_entity_poly.type
_entity_poly.pdbx_seq_one_letter_code
_entity_poly.pdbx_strand_id
1 'polypeptide(L)'
;EAAIYAGLEKANGDYVVFLDADLQDPPALLPEMFGFLKEGYDSVATRRVTRKGEPPIRSFFARMFYRLMRKISKTEIMDGARDYRLMTRQVVDSILSIHEYNRFSKGIFGWVGFETKWLEFENIERKKGETKWSFWKLFLYSLDGITAFSTAPLGFAAFMGVLFCIAAFALIIFTIIRKAVFGDPTSGW
;
A
#
# COMPACT_ATOMS: atom_id res chain seq x y z
N GLU A 1 10.57 -0.78 -6.07
CA GLU A 1 10.40 -2.00 -5.29
C GLU A 1 11.54 -3.01 -5.57
N ALA A 2 11.78 -3.45 -6.82
CA ALA A 2 12.81 -4.42 -7.16
C ALA A 2 14.24 -4.00 -6.71
N ALA A 3 14.58 -2.71 -6.83
CA ALA A 3 15.87 -2.19 -6.38
C ALA A 3 16.03 -2.27 -4.85
N ILE A 4 14.94 -2.02 -4.09
CA ILE A 4 14.93 -2.18 -2.63
C ILE A 4 15.23 -3.63 -2.27
N TYR A 5 14.49 -4.55 -2.86
CA TYR A 5 14.66 -5.99 -2.63
C TYR A 5 16.08 -6.45 -2.92
N ALA A 6 16.61 -6.13 -4.11
CA ALA A 6 17.97 -6.49 -4.50
C ALA A 6 19.05 -5.88 -3.57
N GLY A 7 18.83 -4.66 -3.08
CA GLY A 7 19.70 -4.02 -2.10
C GLY A 7 19.68 -4.74 -0.75
N LEU A 8 18.51 -5.09 -0.24
CA LEU A 8 18.35 -5.85 1.00
C LEU A 8 18.99 -7.25 0.90
N GLU A 9 18.83 -7.93 -0.25
CA GLU A 9 19.42 -9.25 -0.51
C GLU A 9 20.96 -9.24 -0.48
N LYS A 10 21.57 -8.14 -0.92
CA LYS A 10 23.04 -7.97 -0.93
C LYS A 10 23.61 -7.40 0.36
N ALA A 11 22.77 -6.85 1.22
CA ALA A 11 23.21 -6.30 2.48
C ALA A 11 23.53 -7.41 3.49
N ASN A 12 24.72 -7.41 4.10
CA ASN A 12 25.21 -8.47 5.01
C ASN A 12 25.44 -7.98 6.46
N GLY A 13 25.16 -6.71 6.78
CA GLY A 13 25.33 -6.15 8.12
C GLY A 13 24.28 -6.66 9.11
N ASP A 14 24.59 -6.60 10.40
CA ASP A 14 23.62 -6.89 11.49
C ASP A 14 22.48 -5.88 11.52
N TYR A 15 22.77 -4.66 11.11
CA TYR A 15 21.83 -3.58 10.93
C TYR A 15 21.87 -3.09 9.48
N VAL A 16 20.71 -2.92 8.88
CA VAL A 16 20.58 -2.50 7.49
C VAL A 16 19.75 -1.24 7.41
N VAL A 17 20.29 -0.23 6.75
CA VAL A 17 19.59 1.01 6.47
C VAL A 17 19.17 1.06 5.01
N PHE A 18 17.94 1.48 4.78
CA PHE A 18 17.41 1.85 3.48
C PHE A 18 17.16 3.35 3.45
N LEU A 19 17.65 4.04 2.44
CA LEU A 19 17.64 5.49 2.31
C LEU A 19 17.52 5.89 0.84
N ASP A 20 16.63 6.85 0.51
CA ASP A 20 16.54 7.43 -0.82
C ASP A 20 17.77 8.32 -1.12
N ALA A 21 18.33 8.18 -2.34
CA ALA A 21 19.54 8.91 -2.75
C ALA A 21 19.33 10.41 -3.02
N ASP A 22 18.10 10.92 -2.96
CA ASP A 22 17.76 12.32 -3.27
C ASP A 22 17.96 13.30 -2.09
N LEU A 23 18.45 12.78 -0.95
CA LEU A 23 18.72 13.53 0.28
C LEU A 23 17.50 14.29 0.84
N GLN A 24 16.30 13.86 0.52
CA GLN A 24 15.08 14.34 1.19
C GLN A 24 14.94 13.75 2.60
N ASP A 25 15.58 12.62 2.85
CA ASP A 25 15.65 11.95 4.13
C ASP A 25 16.99 12.29 4.78
N PRO A 26 17.01 12.90 5.99
CA PRO A 26 18.24 13.40 6.61
C PRO A 26 19.10 12.25 7.17
N PRO A 27 20.30 11.98 6.62
CA PRO A 27 21.19 10.94 7.18
C PRO A 27 21.63 11.21 8.61
N ALA A 28 21.53 12.46 9.07
CA ALA A 28 21.85 12.88 10.43
C ALA A 28 20.98 12.20 11.51
N LEU A 29 19.84 11.60 11.14
CA LEU A 29 19.00 10.82 12.07
C LEU A 29 19.55 9.42 12.37
N LEU A 30 20.53 8.91 11.60
CA LEU A 30 21.06 7.56 11.79
C LEU A 30 21.58 7.27 13.21
N PRO A 31 22.34 8.15 13.87
CA PRO A 31 22.80 7.90 15.24
C PRO A 31 21.65 7.74 16.24
N GLU A 32 20.59 8.55 16.11
CA GLU A 32 19.39 8.49 16.93
C GLU A 32 18.61 7.18 16.65
N MET A 33 18.43 6.83 15.37
CA MET A 33 17.79 5.56 14.98
C MET A 33 18.52 4.35 15.56
N PHE A 34 19.85 4.37 15.52
CA PHE A 34 20.66 3.30 16.09
C PHE A 34 20.53 3.21 17.62
N GLY A 35 20.36 4.35 18.30
CA GLY A 35 20.05 4.39 19.73
C GLY A 35 18.78 3.59 20.06
N PHE A 36 17.70 3.78 19.32
CA PHE A 36 16.43 3.07 19.51
C PHE A 36 16.55 1.56 19.25
N LEU A 37 17.36 1.12 18.27
CA LEU A 37 17.61 -0.31 18.09
C LEU A 37 18.32 -0.92 19.29
N LYS A 38 19.20 -0.18 19.96
CA LYS A 38 19.86 -0.62 21.21
C LYS A 38 18.88 -0.68 22.41
N GLU A 39 17.79 0.09 22.38
CA GLU A 39 16.72 0.05 23.37
C GLU A 39 15.78 -1.14 23.17
N GLY A 40 15.95 -1.92 22.09
CA GLY A 40 15.21 -3.15 21.83
C GLY A 40 14.16 -3.07 20.73
N TYR A 41 14.04 -1.94 20.03
CA TYR A 41 13.20 -1.87 18.83
C TYR A 41 13.82 -2.70 17.69
N ASP A 42 12.99 -3.38 16.92
CA ASP A 42 13.44 -4.17 15.76
C ASP A 42 13.69 -3.31 14.52
N SER A 43 12.95 -2.21 14.41
CA SER A 43 12.99 -1.31 13.28
C SER A 43 12.77 0.12 13.73
N VAL A 44 13.47 1.06 13.09
CA VAL A 44 13.24 2.50 13.26
C VAL A 44 12.96 3.09 11.90
N ALA A 45 11.79 3.67 11.74
CA ALA A 45 11.32 4.26 10.50
C ALA A 45 11.07 5.75 10.64
N THR A 46 11.14 6.46 9.55
CA THR A 46 10.87 7.89 9.54
C THR A 46 9.51 8.20 8.92
N ARG A 47 8.86 9.24 9.43
CA ARG A 47 7.66 9.81 8.83
C ARG A 47 7.74 11.33 8.74
N ARG A 48 7.26 11.87 7.65
CA ARG A 48 7.14 13.32 7.52
C ARG A 48 5.82 13.80 8.13
N VAL A 49 5.91 14.85 8.92
CA VAL A 49 4.72 15.46 9.57
C VAL A 49 4.12 16.58 8.73
N THR A 50 4.86 17.13 7.77
CA THR A 50 4.38 18.20 6.89
C THR A 50 4.39 17.78 5.43
N ARG A 51 3.50 18.35 4.63
CA ARG A 51 3.44 18.18 3.17
C ARG A 51 3.73 19.49 2.43
N LYS A 52 4.51 20.38 3.05
CA LYS A 52 4.94 21.63 2.42
C LYS A 52 5.69 21.32 1.12
N GLY A 53 5.36 22.07 0.05
CA GLY A 53 5.97 21.86 -1.28
C GLY A 53 5.32 20.77 -2.14
N GLU A 54 4.31 20.03 -1.67
CA GLU A 54 3.55 19.10 -2.52
C GLU A 54 2.36 19.79 -3.20
N PRO A 55 2.05 19.43 -4.47
CA PRO A 55 0.82 19.86 -5.13
C PRO A 55 -0.41 19.47 -4.30
N PRO A 56 -1.39 20.39 -4.10
CA PRO A 56 -2.55 20.14 -3.21
C PRO A 56 -3.40 18.96 -3.68
N ILE A 57 -3.54 18.76 -4.98
CA ILE A 57 -4.27 17.64 -5.58
C ILE A 57 -3.61 16.30 -5.18
N ARG A 58 -2.29 16.19 -5.30
CA ARG A 58 -1.54 14.99 -4.92
C ARG A 58 -1.69 14.69 -3.43
N SER A 59 -1.58 15.70 -2.58
CA SER A 59 -1.76 15.57 -1.13
C SER A 59 -3.19 15.15 -0.76
N PHE A 60 -4.21 15.60 -1.50
CA PHE A 60 -5.59 15.19 -1.30
C PHE A 60 -5.77 13.68 -1.59
N PHE A 61 -5.33 13.21 -2.76
CA PHE A 61 -5.43 11.79 -3.13
C PHE A 61 -4.62 10.88 -2.20
N ALA A 62 -3.43 11.32 -1.77
CA ALA A 62 -2.65 10.57 -0.80
C ALA A 62 -3.39 10.42 0.54
N ARG A 63 -3.96 11.51 1.08
CA ARG A 63 -4.76 11.44 2.32
C ARG A 63 -5.99 10.56 2.17
N MET A 64 -6.65 10.60 1.01
CA MET A 64 -7.80 9.74 0.71
C MET A 64 -7.38 8.27 0.68
N PHE A 65 -6.28 7.95 0.03
CA PHE A 65 -5.71 6.60 0.00
C PHE A 65 -5.40 6.07 1.42
N TYR A 66 -4.66 6.82 2.23
CA TYR A 66 -4.34 6.38 3.60
C TYR A 66 -5.58 6.24 4.48
N ARG A 67 -6.59 7.12 4.30
CA ARG A 67 -7.86 7.01 5.01
C ARG A 67 -8.64 5.75 4.60
N LEU A 68 -8.65 5.42 3.32
CA LEU A 68 -9.25 4.20 2.80
C LEU A 68 -8.52 2.98 3.35
N MET A 69 -7.19 2.92 3.23
CA MET A 69 -6.38 1.79 3.70
C MET A 69 -6.56 1.51 5.18
N ARG A 70 -6.64 2.53 6.03
CA ARG A 70 -6.95 2.34 7.46
C ARG A 70 -8.29 1.68 7.74
N LYS A 71 -9.26 1.79 6.81
CA LYS A 71 -10.59 1.18 6.96
C LYS A 71 -10.66 -0.25 6.43
N ILE A 72 -9.94 -0.54 5.36
CA ILE A 72 -10.09 -1.79 4.61
C ILE A 72 -8.91 -2.75 4.77
N SER A 73 -7.74 -2.27 5.19
CA SER A 73 -6.55 -3.09 5.43
C SER A 73 -6.50 -3.57 6.87
N LYS A 74 -6.06 -4.79 7.07
CA LYS A 74 -5.73 -5.35 8.40
C LYS A 74 -4.33 -4.92 8.86
N THR A 75 -3.50 -4.43 7.94
CA THR A 75 -2.14 -3.98 8.21
C THR A 75 -2.14 -2.48 8.43
N GLU A 76 -1.49 -2.03 9.48
CA GLU A 76 -1.32 -0.61 9.75
C GLU A 76 -0.34 0.01 8.75
N ILE A 77 -0.83 0.90 7.90
CA ILE A 77 -0.02 1.68 6.96
C ILE A 77 0.04 3.11 7.46
N MET A 78 1.21 3.50 7.97
CA MET A 78 1.43 4.82 8.56
C MET A 78 1.39 5.93 7.49
N ASP A 79 0.54 6.95 7.70
CA ASP A 79 0.50 8.14 6.82
C ASP A 79 1.79 8.96 6.98
N GLY A 80 2.35 9.40 5.85
CA GLY A 80 3.61 10.12 5.82
C GLY A 80 4.85 9.25 5.97
N ALA A 81 4.70 7.91 6.10
CA ALA A 81 5.83 7.01 6.16
C ALA A 81 6.76 7.21 4.95
N ARG A 82 8.06 7.36 5.26
CA ARG A 82 9.14 7.36 4.28
C ARG A 82 9.71 5.96 4.17
N ASP A 83 10.44 5.76 3.11
CA ASP A 83 11.16 4.51 2.93
C ASP A 83 12.45 4.47 3.78
N TYR A 84 12.92 5.62 4.29
CA TYR A 84 14.06 5.72 5.17
C TYR A 84 13.83 4.96 6.48
N ARG A 85 14.55 3.86 6.62
CA ARG A 85 14.36 2.90 7.70
C ARG A 85 15.68 2.23 8.07
N LEU A 86 15.93 2.07 9.36
CA LEU A 86 17.01 1.24 9.92
C LEU A 86 16.38 0.00 10.56
N MET A 87 16.90 -1.18 10.24
CA MET A 87 16.32 -2.47 10.62
C MET A 87 17.38 -3.43 11.15
N THR A 88 16.99 -4.31 12.06
CA THR A 88 17.79 -5.48 12.43
C THR A 88 17.84 -6.50 11.30
N ARG A 89 18.83 -7.38 11.31
CA ARG A 89 18.96 -8.50 10.37
C ARG A 89 17.70 -9.36 10.33
N GLN A 90 17.12 -9.65 11.48
CA GLN A 90 15.90 -10.46 11.60
C GLN A 90 14.71 -9.86 10.81
N VAL A 91 14.53 -8.54 10.87
CA VAL A 91 13.50 -7.84 10.08
C VAL A 91 13.78 -8.00 8.59
N VAL A 92 15.03 -7.78 8.17
CA VAL A 92 15.44 -7.90 6.77
C VAL A 92 15.20 -9.30 6.24
N ASP A 93 15.62 -10.33 6.97
CA ASP A 93 15.44 -11.74 6.56
C ASP A 93 13.96 -12.11 6.45
N SER A 94 13.13 -11.59 7.38
CA SER A 94 11.68 -11.76 7.31
C SER A 94 11.06 -11.09 6.08
N ILE A 95 11.53 -9.89 5.71
CA ILE A 95 11.08 -9.19 4.49
C ILE A 95 11.53 -9.95 3.23
N LEU A 96 12.73 -10.51 3.22
CA LEU A 96 13.27 -11.28 2.11
C LEU A 96 12.57 -12.64 1.93
N SER A 97 12.02 -13.22 3.01
CA SER A 97 11.23 -14.46 2.92
C SER A 97 9.89 -14.29 2.22
N ILE A 98 9.43 -13.04 2.03
CA ILE A 98 8.19 -12.73 1.31
C ILE A 98 8.48 -12.64 -0.18
N HIS A 99 8.01 -13.62 -0.96
CA HIS A 99 8.26 -13.73 -2.40
C HIS A 99 7.13 -13.16 -3.27
N GLU A 100 6.42 -12.15 -2.78
CA GLU A 100 5.35 -11.49 -3.53
C GLU A 100 5.91 -10.78 -4.77
N TYR A 101 5.26 -11.01 -5.94
CA TYR A 101 5.63 -10.34 -7.18
C TYR A 101 5.27 -8.85 -7.16
N ASN A 102 4.05 -8.54 -6.76
CA ASN A 102 3.56 -7.17 -6.62
C ASN A 102 3.84 -6.66 -5.20
N ARG A 103 5.07 -6.20 -4.97
CA ARG A 103 5.50 -5.72 -3.67
C ARG A 103 5.02 -4.30 -3.42
N PHE A 104 4.48 -4.09 -2.24
CA PHE A 104 4.16 -2.77 -1.70
C PHE A 104 4.87 -2.62 -0.35
N SER A 105 6.10 -2.10 -0.38
CA SER A 105 7.02 -2.08 0.77
C SER A 105 6.41 -1.52 2.03
N LYS A 106 5.63 -0.42 1.92
CA LYS A 106 4.96 0.21 3.09
C LYS A 106 3.97 -0.72 3.79
N GLY A 107 3.32 -1.58 3.04
CA GLY A 107 2.45 -2.61 3.60
C GLY A 107 3.24 -3.78 4.17
N ILE A 108 4.27 -4.24 3.46
CA ILE A 108 5.13 -5.35 3.91
C ILE A 108 5.78 -5.03 5.25
N PHE A 109 6.33 -3.83 5.43
CA PHE A 109 6.93 -3.39 6.69
C PHE A 109 5.96 -3.43 7.88
N GLY A 110 4.70 -3.11 7.69
CA GLY A 110 3.68 -3.23 8.73
C GLY A 110 3.20 -4.68 8.92
N TRP A 111 3.19 -5.48 7.84
CA TRP A 111 2.67 -6.84 7.86
C TRP A 111 3.60 -7.84 8.57
N VAL A 112 4.92 -7.65 8.50
CA VAL A 112 5.88 -8.52 9.20
C VAL A 112 5.79 -8.45 10.73
N GLY A 113 5.12 -7.43 11.29
CA GLY A 113 4.71 -7.39 12.69
C GLY A 113 5.81 -7.07 13.70
N PHE A 114 6.96 -6.57 13.28
CA PHE A 114 8.06 -6.16 14.17
C PHE A 114 7.80 -4.81 14.84
N GLU A 115 8.33 -4.65 16.05
CA GLU A 115 8.19 -3.40 16.79
C GLU A 115 8.95 -2.26 16.10
N THR A 116 8.21 -1.25 15.64
CA THR A 116 8.77 -0.15 14.87
C THR A 116 8.64 1.18 15.62
N LYS A 117 9.77 1.83 15.89
CA LYS A 117 9.82 3.21 16.35
C LYS A 117 9.67 4.18 15.19
N TRP A 118 8.83 5.19 15.33
CA TRP A 118 8.62 6.22 14.32
C TRP A 118 9.29 7.52 14.73
N LEU A 119 10.22 8.01 13.90
CA LEU A 119 10.83 9.32 14.03
C LEU A 119 10.15 10.32 13.09
N GLU A 120 9.73 11.42 13.64
CA GLU A 120 9.08 12.49 12.90
C GLU A 120 10.12 13.51 12.43
N PHE A 121 10.00 13.95 11.17
CA PHE A 121 10.81 15.05 10.66
C PHE A 121 9.99 15.93 9.71
N GLU A 122 10.44 17.17 9.56
CA GLU A 122 9.85 18.10 8.59
C GLU A 122 10.28 17.76 7.17
N ASN A 123 9.35 17.89 6.22
CA ASN A 123 9.63 17.62 4.82
C ASN A 123 10.73 18.53 4.29
N ILE A 124 11.80 17.94 3.77
CA ILE A 124 12.90 18.64 3.13
C ILE A 124 12.65 18.68 1.64
N GLU A 125 12.74 19.86 1.03
CA GLU A 125 12.60 19.99 -0.41
C GLU A 125 13.75 19.30 -1.14
N ARG A 126 13.42 18.67 -2.26
CA ARG A 126 14.40 17.97 -3.08
C ARG A 126 15.47 18.94 -3.59
N LYS A 127 16.75 18.63 -3.33
CA LYS A 127 17.88 19.47 -3.77
C LYS A 127 18.12 19.39 -5.28
N LYS A 128 17.87 18.24 -5.92
CA LYS A 128 18.07 18.01 -7.36
C LYS A 128 17.08 16.98 -7.89
N GLY A 129 16.73 17.11 -9.19
CA GLY A 129 15.90 16.17 -9.93
C GLY A 129 14.40 16.46 -9.85
N GLU A 130 13.68 15.88 -10.79
CA GLU A 130 12.21 15.99 -10.90
C GLU A 130 11.56 14.63 -10.56
N THR A 131 10.30 14.68 -10.12
CA THR A 131 9.56 13.44 -9.87
C THR A 131 9.24 12.73 -11.18
N LYS A 132 9.62 11.45 -11.30
CA LYS A 132 9.28 10.60 -12.46
C LYS A 132 7.91 9.92 -12.32
N TRP A 133 7.23 10.15 -11.21
CA TRP A 133 5.93 9.55 -10.94
C TRP A 133 4.81 10.40 -11.55
N SER A 134 4.16 9.87 -12.61
CA SER A 134 2.93 10.43 -13.14
C SER A 134 1.75 10.10 -12.20
N PHE A 135 0.66 10.87 -12.30
CA PHE A 135 -0.56 10.60 -11.56
C PHE A 135 -1.08 9.16 -11.81
N TRP A 136 -1.03 8.70 -13.06
CA TRP A 136 -1.50 7.36 -13.45
C TRP A 136 -0.67 6.24 -12.83
N LYS A 137 0.65 6.40 -12.79
CA LYS A 137 1.54 5.44 -12.11
C LYS A 137 1.28 5.36 -10.62
N LEU A 138 1.03 6.50 -9.97
CA LEU A 138 0.68 6.54 -8.55
C LEU A 138 -0.67 5.88 -8.27
N PHE A 139 -1.65 6.10 -9.16
CA PHE A 139 -2.97 5.47 -9.06
C PHE A 139 -2.86 3.94 -9.17
N LEU A 140 -2.17 3.42 -10.19
CA LEU A 140 -1.95 1.98 -10.34
C LEU A 140 -1.21 1.38 -9.14
N TYR A 141 -0.15 2.02 -8.67
CA TYR A 141 0.57 1.61 -7.47
C TYR A 141 -0.33 1.59 -6.21
N SER A 142 -1.27 2.52 -6.13
CA SER A 142 -2.26 2.53 -5.05
C SER A 142 -3.23 1.35 -5.14
N LEU A 143 -3.65 0.98 -6.35
CA LEU A 143 -4.48 -0.21 -6.58
C LEU A 143 -3.75 -1.49 -6.18
N ASP A 144 -2.47 -1.62 -6.56
CA ASP A 144 -1.64 -2.76 -6.15
C ASP A 144 -1.56 -2.86 -4.62
N GLY A 145 -1.36 -1.72 -3.93
CA GLY A 145 -1.38 -1.68 -2.47
C GLY A 145 -2.73 -2.10 -1.85
N ILE A 146 -3.85 -1.66 -2.44
CA ILE A 146 -5.20 -2.02 -1.97
C ILE A 146 -5.44 -3.52 -2.15
N THR A 147 -5.11 -4.08 -3.31
CA THR A 147 -5.37 -5.50 -3.61
C THR A 147 -4.45 -6.43 -2.83
N ALA A 148 -3.20 -6.02 -2.56
CA ALA A 148 -2.26 -6.83 -1.79
C ALA A 148 -2.61 -6.90 -0.29
N PHE A 149 -3.16 -5.83 0.29
CA PHE A 149 -3.39 -5.74 1.74
C PHE A 149 -4.87 -5.64 2.15
N SER A 150 -5.81 -5.88 1.21
CA SER A 150 -7.24 -5.85 1.50
C SER A 150 -8.02 -6.83 0.65
N THR A 151 -8.92 -7.57 1.28
CA THR A 151 -9.90 -8.43 0.59
C THR A 151 -11.17 -7.65 0.19
N ALA A 152 -11.28 -6.36 0.52
CA ALA A 152 -12.47 -5.57 0.25
C ALA A 152 -12.85 -5.49 -1.25
N PRO A 153 -11.91 -5.32 -2.21
CA PRO A 153 -12.25 -5.33 -3.64
C PRO A 153 -12.84 -6.67 -4.09
N LEU A 154 -12.30 -7.79 -3.60
CA LEU A 154 -12.80 -9.12 -3.90
C LEU A 154 -14.20 -9.34 -3.30
N GLY A 155 -14.41 -8.92 -2.06
CA GLY A 155 -15.71 -8.96 -1.39
C GLY A 155 -16.77 -8.15 -2.14
N PHE A 156 -16.40 -6.95 -2.61
CA PHE A 156 -17.29 -6.11 -3.41
C PHE A 156 -17.65 -6.80 -4.76
N ALA A 157 -16.67 -7.35 -5.46
CA ALA A 157 -16.90 -8.08 -6.71
C ALA A 157 -17.82 -9.30 -6.51
N ALA A 158 -17.58 -10.07 -5.44
CA ALA A 158 -18.43 -11.20 -5.07
C ALA A 158 -19.87 -10.76 -4.77
N PHE A 159 -20.05 -9.70 -3.97
CA PHE A 159 -21.37 -9.13 -3.66
C PHE A 159 -22.11 -8.68 -4.92
N MET A 160 -21.44 -7.97 -5.83
CA MET A 160 -22.00 -7.54 -7.10
C MET A 160 -22.38 -8.74 -7.99
N GLY A 161 -21.53 -9.78 -8.01
CA GLY A 161 -21.82 -11.03 -8.73
C GLY A 161 -23.11 -11.70 -8.22
N VAL A 162 -23.25 -11.84 -6.93
CA VAL A 162 -24.47 -12.39 -6.30
C VAL A 162 -25.70 -11.54 -6.62
N LEU A 163 -25.58 -10.22 -6.55
CA LEU A 163 -26.67 -9.30 -6.90
C LEU A 163 -27.14 -9.49 -8.35
N PHE A 164 -26.19 -9.57 -9.30
CA PHE A 164 -26.50 -9.79 -10.71
C PHE A 164 -27.12 -11.18 -10.95
N CYS A 165 -26.66 -12.22 -10.26
CA CYS A 165 -27.27 -13.55 -10.34
C CYS A 165 -28.72 -13.52 -9.86
N ILE A 166 -29.01 -12.86 -8.75
CA ILE A 166 -30.38 -12.72 -8.22
C ILE A 166 -31.24 -11.95 -9.23
N ALA A 167 -30.77 -10.85 -9.77
CA ALA A 167 -31.51 -10.06 -10.77
C ALA A 167 -31.76 -10.84 -12.04
N ALA A 168 -30.77 -11.57 -12.55
CA ALA A 168 -30.93 -12.44 -13.73
C ALA A 168 -31.96 -13.55 -13.48
N PHE A 169 -31.91 -14.19 -12.30
CA PHE A 169 -32.87 -15.22 -11.93
C PHE A 169 -34.30 -14.67 -11.83
N ALA A 170 -34.48 -13.50 -11.23
CA ALA A 170 -35.78 -12.83 -11.19
C ALA A 170 -36.31 -12.46 -12.58
N LEU A 171 -35.44 -12.01 -13.50
CA LEU A 171 -35.81 -11.74 -14.88
C LEU A 171 -36.22 -13.01 -15.64
N ILE A 172 -35.53 -14.13 -15.42
CA ILE A 172 -35.91 -15.43 -16.02
C ILE A 172 -37.30 -15.84 -15.55
N ILE A 173 -37.57 -15.82 -14.24
CA ILE A 173 -38.87 -16.13 -13.65
C ILE A 173 -39.96 -15.22 -14.24
N PHE A 174 -39.69 -13.91 -14.25
CA PHE A 174 -40.61 -12.92 -14.82
C PHE A 174 -40.94 -13.22 -16.28
N THR A 175 -39.93 -13.54 -17.09
CA THR A 175 -40.11 -13.88 -18.53
C THR A 175 -40.94 -15.16 -18.72
N ILE A 176 -40.69 -16.20 -17.91
CA ILE A 176 -41.44 -17.46 -17.92
C ILE A 176 -42.92 -17.19 -17.57
N ILE A 177 -43.18 -16.48 -16.48
CA ILE A 177 -44.54 -16.16 -16.03
C ILE A 177 -45.26 -15.31 -17.10
N ARG A 178 -44.62 -14.27 -17.62
CA ARG A 178 -45.17 -13.43 -18.68
C ARG A 178 -45.56 -14.24 -19.92
N LYS A 179 -44.65 -15.13 -20.36
CA LYS A 179 -44.92 -16.01 -21.51
C LYS A 179 -46.08 -16.98 -21.24
N ALA A 180 -46.14 -17.54 -20.03
CA ALA A 180 -47.21 -18.47 -19.66
C ALA A 180 -48.61 -17.81 -19.58
N VAL A 181 -48.67 -16.54 -19.09
CA VAL A 181 -49.92 -15.82 -18.86
C VAL A 181 -50.39 -15.07 -20.11
N PHE A 182 -49.50 -14.40 -20.82
CA PHE A 182 -49.86 -13.50 -21.92
C PHE A 182 -49.56 -14.07 -23.33
N GLY A 183 -48.93 -15.25 -23.41
CA GLY A 183 -48.45 -15.79 -24.66
C GLY A 183 -47.23 -15.03 -25.21
N ASP A 184 -46.71 -15.49 -26.34
CA ASP A 184 -45.57 -14.85 -27.02
C ASP A 184 -46.07 -14.17 -28.30
N PRO A 185 -46.04 -12.84 -28.39
CA PRO A 185 -46.50 -12.11 -29.57
C PRO A 185 -45.53 -12.23 -30.77
N THR A 186 -44.31 -12.76 -30.54
CA THR A 186 -43.31 -12.96 -31.59
C THR A 186 -43.09 -14.45 -31.83
N SER A 187 -43.53 -14.98 -32.98
CA SER A 187 -43.23 -16.36 -33.37
C SER A 187 -41.73 -16.50 -33.64
N GLY A 188 -41.08 -17.36 -32.86
CA GLY A 188 -39.66 -17.67 -33.06
C GLY A 188 -38.71 -17.26 -31.94
N TRP A 189 -39.25 -16.85 -30.81
CA TRP A 189 -38.44 -16.64 -29.57
C TRP A 189 -38.83 -17.67 -28.51
#